data_a0ff36c92d2efd4a52b908817aeb2459
#
_entry.id   a0ff36c92d2efd4a52b908817aeb2459
#
_cell.length_a   1.000
_cell.length_b   1.000
_cell.length_c   1.000
_cell.angle_alpha   90.00
_cell.angle_beta   90.00
_cell.angle_gamma   90.00
#
_symmetry.space_group_name_H-M   'P 1'
#
loop_
_entity.id
_entity.type
_entity.pdbx_description
1 polymer ?
#
loop_
_entity_poly.entity_id
_entity_poly.type
_entity_poly.pdbx_seq_one_letter_code
_entity_poly.pdbx_strand_id
1 'polypeptide(L)'
;HSQPGAGARHIVFHHHYKIAYLICELNSTIEVLIYDGVGEFERMQVISTLPDRYEDFNATAAIRLSKDGKYLYASNRGHDSIAVYTILADGSLELLEIVPTHGQNPRDFDLTPDQEFLIAVHQDSDNATVFKRNPKSGRLAELSNDFHVPEAVCINFPH
;
A
#
# COMPACT_ATOMS: atom_id res chain seq x y z
N HIS A 1 14.77 13.15 -7.70
CA HIS A 1 15.42 12.24 -6.75
C HIS A 1 14.53 12.04 -5.52
N SER A 2 14.39 10.79 -5.05
CA SER A 2 13.79 10.46 -3.75
C SER A 2 14.59 11.07 -2.59
N GLN A 3 13.99 11.16 -1.39
CA GLN A 3 14.72 11.63 -0.21
C GLN A 3 15.93 10.73 0.08
N PRO A 4 17.12 11.27 0.38
CA PRO A 4 18.26 10.46 0.77
C PRO A 4 17.92 9.57 1.98
N GLY A 5 18.22 8.28 1.89
CA GLY A 5 17.95 7.30 2.96
C GLY A 5 16.50 6.82 3.06
N ALA A 6 15.59 7.26 2.20
CA ALA A 6 14.18 6.83 2.25
C ALA A 6 13.97 5.35 1.89
N GLY A 7 14.86 4.75 1.11
CA GLY A 7 14.77 3.35 0.72
C GLY A 7 13.64 3.09 -0.28
N ALA A 8 13.70 3.73 -1.45
CA ALA A 8 12.75 3.50 -2.53
C ALA A 8 12.61 2.01 -2.85
N ARG A 9 11.38 1.46 -2.85
CA ARG A 9 11.14 0.03 -2.96
C ARG A 9 10.27 -0.36 -4.15
N HIS A 10 9.00 0.05 -4.16
CA HIS A 10 8.07 -0.20 -5.26
C HIS A 10 7.46 1.10 -5.76
N ILE A 11 7.11 1.13 -7.04
CA ILE A 11 6.44 2.26 -7.69
C ILE A 11 5.23 1.75 -8.46
N VAL A 12 4.12 2.48 -8.37
CA VAL A 12 2.93 2.24 -9.19
C VAL A 12 2.55 3.51 -9.91
N PHE A 13 2.07 3.37 -11.16
CA PHE A 13 1.68 4.49 -12.02
C PHE A 13 0.17 4.61 -12.06
N HIS A 14 -0.33 5.84 -11.95
CA HIS A 14 -1.75 6.11 -12.07
C HIS A 14 -2.22 5.83 -13.51
N HIS A 15 -3.39 5.20 -13.65
CA HIS A 15 -3.89 4.75 -14.96
C HIS A 15 -4.25 5.89 -15.92
N HIS A 16 -4.62 7.07 -15.40
CA HIS A 16 -5.16 8.18 -16.18
C HIS A 16 -4.36 9.48 -16.03
N TYR A 17 -3.54 9.62 -14.98
CA TYR A 17 -2.76 10.81 -14.71
C TYR A 17 -1.26 10.52 -14.88
N LYS A 18 -0.50 11.53 -15.22
CA LYS A 18 0.98 11.44 -15.22
C LYS A 18 1.52 11.53 -13.79
N ILE A 19 1.09 10.61 -12.95
CA ILE A 19 1.42 10.54 -11.53
C ILE A 19 1.87 9.11 -11.20
N ALA A 20 2.91 9.01 -10.39
CA ALA A 20 3.41 7.77 -9.82
C ALA A 20 3.49 7.87 -8.29
N TYR A 21 3.29 6.75 -7.63
CA TYR A 21 3.38 6.63 -6.17
C TYR A 21 4.52 5.68 -5.84
N LEU A 22 5.55 6.23 -5.20
CA LEU A 22 6.76 5.52 -4.80
C LEU A 22 6.71 5.24 -3.30
N ILE A 23 6.65 3.97 -2.92
CA ILE A 23 6.74 3.57 -1.51
C ILE A 23 8.20 3.49 -1.08
N CYS A 24 8.50 4.09 0.07
CA CYS A 24 9.82 4.22 0.65
C CYS A 24 9.91 3.41 1.95
N GLU A 25 10.69 2.32 1.89
CA GLU A 25 10.75 1.29 2.95
C GLU A 25 11.27 1.82 4.29
N LEU A 26 12.37 2.60 4.26
CA LEU A 26 13.13 2.91 5.46
C LEU A 26 12.58 4.09 6.28
N ASN A 27 11.81 4.97 5.67
CA ASN A 27 11.19 6.12 6.34
C ASN A 27 9.66 6.04 6.42
N SER A 28 9.07 4.92 5.98
CA SER A 28 7.63 4.63 6.06
C SER A 28 6.76 5.73 5.41
N THR A 29 7.14 6.13 4.19
CA THR A 29 6.43 7.16 3.44
C THR A 29 6.06 6.71 2.02
N ILE A 30 5.13 7.44 1.42
CA ILE A 30 4.86 7.40 -0.02
C ILE A 30 5.22 8.78 -0.59
N GLU A 31 6.06 8.80 -1.61
CA GLU A 31 6.31 9.98 -2.44
C GLU A 31 5.35 9.97 -3.62
N VAL A 32 4.59 11.06 -3.78
CA VAL A 32 3.74 11.31 -4.95
C VAL A 32 4.56 12.08 -5.96
N LEU A 33 4.70 11.53 -7.16
CA LEU A 33 5.57 12.04 -8.20
C LEU A 33 4.77 12.38 -9.45
N ILE A 34 4.93 13.60 -9.98
CA ILE A 34 4.49 13.95 -11.33
C ILE A 34 5.60 13.54 -12.29
N TYR A 35 5.27 12.95 -13.43
CA TYR A 35 6.24 12.63 -14.46
C TYR A 35 5.84 13.17 -15.83
N ASP A 36 6.85 13.56 -16.63
CA ASP A 36 6.65 14.19 -17.95
C ASP A 36 6.40 13.18 -19.09
N GLY A 37 6.72 11.90 -18.85
CA GLY A 37 6.64 10.80 -19.84
C GLY A 37 7.95 10.55 -20.60
N VAL A 38 9.02 11.33 -20.31
CA VAL A 38 10.34 11.14 -20.92
C VAL A 38 11.44 10.81 -19.89
N GLY A 39 11.05 10.60 -18.64
CA GLY A 39 11.96 10.12 -17.59
C GLY A 39 12.24 11.10 -16.46
N GLU A 40 11.71 12.31 -16.51
CA GLU A 40 11.83 13.27 -15.41
C GLU A 40 10.67 13.13 -14.43
N PHE A 41 11.00 13.18 -13.13
CA PHE A 41 10.05 13.09 -12.03
C PHE A 41 10.20 14.29 -11.09
N GLU A 42 9.09 14.93 -10.78
CA GLU A 42 8.98 15.98 -9.79
C GLU A 42 8.16 15.51 -8.61
N ARG A 43 8.65 15.70 -7.38
CA ARG A 43 7.95 15.29 -6.17
C ARG A 43 6.92 16.34 -5.77
N MET A 44 5.66 15.95 -5.76
CA MET A 44 4.51 16.77 -5.38
C MET A 44 4.17 16.68 -3.89
N GLN A 45 4.25 15.48 -3.30
CA GLN A 45 3.85 15.22 -1.92
C GLN A 45 4.73 14.13 -1.31
N VAL A 46 4.88 14.17 0.03
CA VAL A 46 5.35 13.05 0.85
C VAL A 46 4.31 12.85 1.95
N ILE A 47 3.85 11.60 2.14
CA ILE A 47 2.85 11.26 3.14
C ILE A 47 3.26 10.01 3.91
N SER A 48 3.01 9.99 5.23
CA SER A 48 3.29 8.84 6.10
C SER A 48 2.35 7.67 5.82
N THR A 49 2.83 6.44 6.01
CA THR A 49 2.02 5.22 6.03
C THR A 49 1.60 4.81 7.43
N LEU A 50 2.06 5.54 8.44
CA LEU A 50 1.88 5.25 9.85
C LEU A 50 0.93 6.27 10.51
N PRO A 51 0.25 5.89 11.59
CA PRO A 51 -0.52 6.83 12.39
C PRO A 51 0.42 7.85 13.06
N ASP A 52 -0.15 9.01 13.41
CA ASP A 52 0.56 10.03 14.17
C ASP A 52 1.15 9.44 15.46
N ARG A 53 2.41 9.81 15.76
CA ARG A 53 3.14 9.41 16.96
C ARG A 53 3.50 7.91 17.06
N TYR A 54 3.46 7.16 15.97
CA TYR A 54 4.06 5.83 15.97
C TYR A 54 5.59 5.96 15.90
N GLU A 55 6.31 5.45 16.90
CA GLU A 55 7.76 5.61 17.05
C GLU A 55 8.52 4.28 17.01
N ASP A 56 7.80 3.14 16.99
CA ASP A 56 8.43 1.83 16.91
C ASP A 56 8.94 1.52 15.49
N PHE A 57 9.71 0.45 15.39
CA PHE A 57 10.25 0.01 14.10
C PHE A 57 9.11 -0.28 13.09
N ASN A 58 9.28 0.24 11.88
CA ASN A 58 8.44 -0.11 10.74
C ASN A 58 9.25 -0.07 9.45
N ALA A 59 8.88 -0.95 8.52
CA ALA A 59 9.38 -0.95 7.15
C ALA A 59 8.22 -1.17 6.20
N THR A 60 7.92 -0.21 5.34
CA THR A 60 6.87 -0.41 4.33
C THR A 60 7.27 -1.49 3.33
N ALA A 61 6.28 -2.13 2.71
CA ALA A 61 6.56 -3.22 1.78
C ALA A 61 5.84 -3.04 0.43
N ALA A 62 4.61 -3.47 0.31
CA ALA A 62 3.88 -3.44 -0.95
C ALA A 62 3.04 -2.17 -1.11
N ILE A 63 2.76 -1.83 -2.36
CA ILE A 63 1.87 -0.73 -2.73
C ILE A 63 1.01 -1.19 -3.92
N ARG A 64 -0.30 -0.95 -3.87
CA ARG A 64 -1.24 -1.29 -4.94
C ARG A 64 -2.23 -0.16 -5.17
N LEU A 65 -2.53 0.07 -6.44
CA LEU A 65 -3.53 1.03 -6.90
C LEU A 65 -4.83 0.28 -7.25
N SER A 66 -5.98 0.79 -6.83
CA SER A 66 -7.25 0.26 -7.28
C SER A 66 -7.44 0.48 -8.79
N LYS A 67 -8.16 -0.43 -9.45
CA LYS A 67 -8.36 -0.43 -10.91
C LYS A 67 -9.06 0.83 -11.43
N ASP A 68 -9.89 1.44 -10.59
CA ASP A 68 -10.59 2.70 -10.89
C ASP A 68 -9.74 3.96 -10.62
N GLY A 69 -8.50 3.79 -10.12
CA GLY A 69 -7.57 4.88 -9.81
C GLY A 69 -7.98 5.76 -8.64
N LYS A 70 -8.94 5.35 -7.79
CA LYS A 70 -9.45 6.20 -6.71
C LYS A 70 -8.79 5.97 -5.36
N TYR A 71 -8.19 4.81 -5.17
CA TYR A 71 -7.65 4.39 -3.88
C TYR A 71 -6.26 3.77 -4.02
N LEU A 72 -5.42 4.01 -3.04
CA LEU A 72 -4.08 3.45 -2.93
C LEU A 72 -3.95 2.72 -1.60
N TYR A 73 -3.28 1.58 -1.62
CA TYR A 73 -3.06 0.71 -0.46
C TYR A 73 -1.57 0.49 -0.26
N ALA A 74 -1.10 0.50 0.99
CA ALA A 74 0.30 0.28 1.33
C ALA A 74 0.44 -0.57 2.58
N SER A 75 1.34 -1.57 2.57
CA SER A 75 1.57 -2.43 3.74
C SER A 75 2.74 -1.95 4.60
N ASN A 76 2.59 -2.10 5.91
CA ASN A 76 3.53 -1.75 6.96
C ASN A 76 3.97 -3.01 7.72
N ARG A 77 5.26 -3.34 7.71
CA ARG A 77 5.88 -4.42 8.50
C ARG A 77 6.45 -3.85 9.79
N GLY A 78 6.00 -4.32 10.92
CA GLY A 78 6.27 -3.81 12.25
C GLY A 78 5.02 -3.21 12.88
N HIS A 79 4.38 -2.23 12.25
CA HIS A 79 3.02 -1.80 12.60
C HIS A 79 1.95 -2.82 12.18
N ASP A 80 2.29 -3.73 11.25
CA ASP A 80 1.47 -4.83 10.77
C ASP A 80 0.07 -4.41 10.33
N SER A 81 0.04 -3.50 9.36
CA SER A 81 -1.18 -2.85 8.88
C SER A 81 -1.17 -2.59 7.38
N ILE A 82 -2.36 -2.27 6.86
CA ILE A 82 -2.56 -1.65 5.54
C ILE A 82 -3.01 -0.20 5.74
N ALA A 83 -2.22 0.74 5.22
CA ALA A 83 -2.64 2.13 5.08
C ALA A 83 -3.44 2.30 3.78
N VAL A 84 -4.60 2.93 3.87
CA VAL A 84 -5.53 3.18 2.76
C VAL A 84 -5.62 4.66 2.51
N TYR A 85 -5.50 5.06 1.25
CA TYR A 85 -5.57 6.47 0.83
C TYR A 85 -6.64 6.68 -0.21
N THR A 86 -7.30 7.83 -0.14
CA THR A 86 -8.07 8.40 -1.24
C THR A 86 -7.11 9.17 -2.15
N ILE A 87 -7.26 8.99 -3.46
CA ILE A 87 -6.55 9.78 -4.46
C ILE A 87 -7.44 10.95 -4.84
N LEU A 88 -6.93 12.17 -4.64
CA LEU A 88 -7.65 13.41 -4.93
C LEU A 88 -7.59 13.74 -6.43
N ALA A 89 -8.35 14.74 -6.86
CA ALA A 89 -8.47 15.11 -8.27
C ALA A 89 -7.14 15.60 -8.91
N ASP A 90 -6.22 16.11 -8.10
CA ASP A 90 -4.87 16.50 -8.51
C ASP A 90 -3.87 15.34 -8.42
N GLY A 91 -4.30 14.15 -7.96
CA GLY A 91 -3.50 12.96 -7.75
C GLY A 91 -2.75 12.91 -6.41
N SER A 92 -2.90 13.91 -5.55
CA SER A 92 -2.40 13.84 -4.18
C SER A 92 -3.15 12.80 -3.36
N LEU A 93 -2.56 12.39 -2.24
CA LEU A 93 -3.09 11.38 -1.34
C LEU A 93 -3.64 12.00 -0.07
N GLU A 94 -4.79 11.51 0.37
CA GLU A 94 -5.36 11.76 1.69
C GLU A 94 -5.52 10.43 2.42
N LEU A 95 -4.97 10.34 3.66
CA LEU A 95 -5.09 9.14 4.47
C LEU A 95 -6.54 8.91 4.87
N LEU A 96 -7.08 7.75 4.51
CA LEU A 96 -8.46 7.37 4.80
C LEU A 96 -8.59 6.55 6.08
N GLU A 97 -7.70 5.54 6.23
CA GLU A 97 -7.62 4.67 7.40
C GLU A 97 -6.33 3.88 7.43
N ILE A 98 -5.99 3.32 8.59
CA ILE A 98 -4.96 2.31 8.76
C ILE A 98 -5.60 1.14 9.49
N VAL A 99 -5.60 -0.05 8.86
CA VAL A 99 -6.25 -1.25 9.40
C VAL A 99 -5.20 -2.30 9.78
N PRO A 100 -5.30 -2.94 10.95
CA PRO A 100 -4.40 -4.02 11.33
C PRO A 100 -4.60 -5.23 10.42
N THR A 101 -3.53 -5.97 10.13
CA THR A 101 -3.58 -7.15 9.27
C THR A 101 -3.75 -8.46 10.04
N HIS A 102 -3.69 -8.43 11.37
CA HIS A 102 -3.83 -9.61 12.24
C HIS A 102 -2.86 -10.76 11.90
N GLY A 103 -1.66 -10.38 11.47
CA GLY A 103 -0.50 -11.24 11.22
C GLY A 103 0.76 -10.40 11.32
N GLN A 104 1.93 -11.04 11.28
CA GLN A 104 3.23 -10.39 11.44
C GLN A 104 3.95 -10.26 10.11
N ASN A 105 4.52 -9.08 9.86
CA ASN A 105 5.24 -8.75 8.64
C ASN A 105 4.42 -8.98 7.36
N PRO A 106 3.36 -8.19 7.10
CA PRO A 106 2.59 -8.23 5.85
C PRO A 106 3.46 -7.76 4.67
N ARG A 107 4.27 -8.69 4.15
CA ARG A 107 5.30 -8.41 3.15
C ARG A 107 4.72 -8.10 1.78
N ASP A 108 3.60 -8.71 1.45
CA ASP A 108 2.88 -8.44 0.21
C ASP A 108 1.37 -8.60 0.41
N PHE A 109 0.63 -7.97 -0.48
CA PHE A 109 -0.82 -8.10 -0.59
C PHE A 109 -1.21 -7.81 -2.05
N ASP A 110 -2.37 -8.30 -2.45
CA ASP A 110 -2.94 -7.93 -3.75
C ASP A 110 -4.46 -7.81 -3.70
N LEU A 111 -5.00 -7.07 -4.65
CA LEU A 111 -6.44 -6.95 -4.89
C LEU A 111 -6.89 -8.04 -5.84
N THR A 112 -8.00 -8.69 -5.54
CA THR A 112 -8.60 -9.66 -6.48
C THR A 112 -8.97 -9.01 -7.81
N PRO A 113 -9.01 -9.75 -8.94
CA PRO A 113 -9.29 -9.18 -10.26
C PRO A 113 -10.62 -8.42 -10.36
N ASP A 114 -11.62 -8.83 -9.56
CA ASP A 114 -12.92 -8.15 -9.42
C ASP A 114 -12.90 -6.94 -8.49
N GLN A 115 -11.76 -6.71 -7.80
CA GLN A 115 -11.56 -5.63 -6.83
C GLN A 115 -12.47 -5.70 -5.58
N GLU A 116 -13.09 -6.86 -5.32
CA GLU A 116 -13.95 -7.04 -4.14
C GLU A 116 -13.16 -7.34 -2.87
N PHE A 117 -11.97 -7.96 -3.01
CA PHE A 117 -11.16 -8.36 -1.86
C PHE A 117 -9.73 -7.85 -1.98
N LEU A 118 -9.10 -7.64 -0.80
CA LEU A 118 -7.68 -7.49 -0.61
C LEU A 118 -7.21 -8.66 0.24
N ILE A 119 -6.14 -9.35 -0.20
CA ILE A 119 -5.54 -10.45 0.54
C ILE A 119 -4.12 -10.07 0.92
N ALA A 120 -3.85 -10.00 2.21
CA ALA A 120 -2.51 -9.75 2.75
C ALA A 120 -1.87 -11.05 3.23
N VAL A 121 -0.60 -11.26 2.89
CA VAL A 121 0.17 -12.45 3.29
C VAL A 121 1.29 -12.03 4.24
N HIS A 122 1.46 -12.83 5.30
CA HIS A 122 2.37 -12.55 6.41
C HIS A 122 3.55 -13.51 6.42
N GLN A 123 4.75 -12.94 6.42
CA GLN A 123 5.98 -13.74 6.37
C GLN A 123 6.25 -14.46 7.69
N ASP A 124 5.97 -13.83 8.85
CA ASP A 124 6.47 -14.29 10.15
C ASP A 124 5.37 -14.94 11.02
N SER A 125 4.11 -14.92 10.58
CA SER A 125 2.99 -15.56 11.28
C SER A 125 2.26 -16.64 10.47
N ASP A 126 2.80 -16.99 9.30
CA ASP A 126 2.33 -18.10 8.46
C ASP A 126 0.83 -18.06 8.14
N ASN A 127 0.26 -16.86 8.03
CA ASN A 127 -1.16 -16.70 7.73
C ASN A 127 -1.41 -15.70 6.61
N ALA A 128 -2.62 -15.74 6.08
CA ALA A 128 -3.16 -14.71 5.20
C ALA A 128 -4.43 -14.13 5.79
N THR A 129 -4.61 -12.82 5.61
CA THR A 129 -5.83 -12.10 6.00
C THR A 129 -6.58 -11.64 4.77
N VAL A 130 -7.87 -11.91 4.76
CA VAL A 130 -8.80 -11.52 3.70
C VAL A 130 -9.64 -10.36 4.17
N PHE A 131 -9.60 -9.26 3.43
CA PHE A 131 -10.44 -8.09 3.65
C PHE A 131 -11.46 -7.97 2.52
N LYS A 132 -12.70 -7.68 2.87
CA LYS A 132 -13.68 -7.18 1.91
C LYS A 132 -13.43 -5.70 1.66
N ARG A 133 -13.23 -5.33 0.41
CA ARG A 133 -13.07 -3.94 0.00
C ARG A 133 -14.43 -3.33 -0.35
N ASN A 134 -14.69 -2.14 0.15
CA ASN A 134 -15.83 -1.35 -0.29
C ASN A 134 -15.45 -0.53 -1.54
N PRO A 135 -15.99 -0.80 -2.72
CA PRO A 135 -15.58 -0.13 -3.96
C PRO A 135 -15.92 1.36 -4.01
N LYS A 136 -16.89 1.82 -3.20
CA LYS A 136 -17.30 3.23 -3.17
C LYS A 136 -16.49 4.09 -2.21
N SER A 137 -15.98 3.50 -1.14
CA SER A 137 -15.23 4.22 -0.10
C SER A 137 -13.76 3.81 0.01
N GLY A 138 -13.34 2.75 -0.69
CA GLY A 138 -11.99 2.18 -0.59
C GLY A 138 -11.70 1.43 0.70
N ARG A 139 -12.55 1.54 1.71
CA ARG A 139 -12.34 0.98 3.05
C ARG A 139 -12.32 -0.54 3.06
N LEU A 140 -11.56 -1.08 4.01
CA LEU A 140 -11.37 -2.50 4.21
C LEU A 140 -12.12 -2.97 5.45
N ALA A 141 -12.80 -4.12 5.33
CA ALA A 141 -13.41 -4.83 6.45
C ALA A 141 -12.85 -6.24 6.50
N GLU A 142 -12.25 -6.63 7.62
CA GLU A 142 -11.73 -7.98 7.78
C GLU A 142 -12.85 -9.01 7.66
N LEU A 143 -12.59 -10.09 6.93
CA LEU A 143 -13.48 -11.27 6.83
C LEU A 143 -12.89 -12.48 7.53
N SER A 144 -11.61 -12.74 7.38
CA SER A 144 -10.91 -13.88 7.97
C SER A 144 -9.41 -13.65 7.99
N ASN A 145 -8.73 -14.23 9.00
CA ASN A 145 -7.26 -14.16 9.17
C ASN A 145 -6.65 -15.52 9.51
N ASP A 146 -7.38 -16.63 9.33
CA ASP A 146 -7.03 -17.98 9.75
C ASP A 146 -6.54 -18.90 8.62
N PHE A 147 -6.30 -18.36 7.43
CA PHE A 147 -5.72 -19.13 6.33
C PHE A 147 -4.23 -19.38 6.60
N HIS A 148 -3.87 -20.66 6.76
CA HIS A 148 -2.47 -21.04 6.95
C HIS A 148 -1.71 -21.01 5.63
N VAL A 149 -0.72 -20.12 5.52
CA VAL A 149 0.15 -19.93 4.34
C VAL A 149 1.59 -19.72 4.81
N PRO A 150 2.40 -20.79 4.87
CA PRO A 150 3.75 -20.71 5.45
C PRO A 150 4.67 -19.75 4.72
N GLU A 151 5.35 -18.87 5.46
CA GLU A 151 6.41 -17.97 5.01
C GLU A 151 6.10 -17.22 3.71
N ALA A 152 4.85 -16.80 3.53
CA ALA A 152 4.40 -16.16 2.30
C ALA A 152 5.01 -14.77 2.14
N VAL A 153 5.75 -14.57 1.05
CA VAL A 153 6.47 -13.32 0.73
C VAL A 153 5.94 -12.60 -0.50
N CYS A 154 5.06 -13.24 -1.24
CA CYS A 154 4.47 -12.68 -2.47
C CYS A 154 3.09 -13.28 -2.72
N ILE A 155 2.17 -12.43 -3.18
CA ILE A 155 0.87 -12.82 -3.73
C ILE A 155 0.61 -12.03 -5.00
N ASN A 156 0.06 -12.67 -6.01
CA ASN A 156 -0.28 -12.02 -7.27
C ASN A 156 -1.47 -12.72 -7.93
N PHE A 157 -2.40 -11.94 -8.43
CA PHE A 157 -3.51 -12.43 -9.23
C PHE A 157 -3.27 -12.10 -10.71
N PRO A 158 -3.62 -13.00 -11.65
CA PRO A 158 -3.56 -12.68 -13.07
C PRO A 158 -4.57 -11.56 -13.40
N HIS A 159 -4.08 -10.53 -14.05
CA HIS A 159 -4.85 -9.33 -14.46
C HIS A 159 -5.35 -9.44 -15.91
#